data_52bf287c9ee288403ff30d8971b9eee8
#
_entry.id   52bf287c9ee288403ff30d8971b9eee8
#
_cell.length_a   1.000
_cell.length_b   1.000
_cell.length_c   1.000
_cell.angle_alpha   90.00
_cell.angle_beta   90.00
_cell.angle_gamma   90.00
#
_symmetry.space_group_name_H-M   'P 1'
#
loop_
_entity.id
_entity.type
_entity.pdbx_description
1 polymer ?
#
loop_
_entity_poly.entity_id
_entity_poly.type
_entity_poly.pdbx_seq_one_letter_code
_entity_poly.pdbx_strand_id
1 'polypeptide(L)'
;MSANLNEDTVEQAALGWFKELGYTSLHGPDLAPGEPAEERASFDAVVLHGRLRAAIDQLNPDIPAEAREEAFNKVTRPATPSLIQNNRAFHRMLRDGVEVEYRTEGGITRGDRVWLVDFDTVSNNDFLVLNQFTVIEGQHNRRPDI
;
A
#
# COMPACT_ATOMS: atom_id res chain seq x y z
N MET A 1 -10.09 38.31 -14.53
CA MET A 1 -8.88 37.48 -14.80
C MET A 1 -9.29 36.03 -14.82
N SER A 2 -9.16 35.39 -15.96
CA SER A 2 -9.40 33.95 -16.05
C SER A 2 -8.21 33.26 -15.37
N ALA A 3 -8.42 32.64 -14.22
CA ALA A 3 -7.43 31.74 -13.66
C ALA A 3 -7.22 30.61 -14.68
N ASN A 4 -6.06 30.51 -15.26
CA ASN A 4 -5.72 29.44 -16.17
C ASN A 4 -5.58 28.19 -15.29
N LEU A 5 -6.67 27.41 -15.17
CA LEU A 5 -6.65 26.09 -14.54
C LEU A 5 -5.83 25.20 -15.46
N ASN A 6 -4.56 25.01 -15.10
CA ASN A 6 -3.69 24.02 -15.72
C ASN A 6 -3.65 22.76 -14.84
N GLU A 7 -3.14 21.69 -15.40
CA GLU A 7 -3.00 20.38 -14.76
C GLU A 7 -2.24 20.45 -13.41
N ASP A 8 -1.14 21.20 -13.39
CA ASP A 8 -0.33 21.42 -12.19
C ASP A 8 -1.12 22.10 -11.05
N THR A 9 -1.97 23.07 -11.38
CA THR A 9 -2.82 23.74 -10.38
C THR A 9 -3.82 22.76 -9.75
N VAL A 10 -4.40 21.86 -10.55
CA VAL A 10 -5.34 20.83 -10.08
C VAL A 10 -4.62 19.79 -9.22
N GLU A 11 -3.45 19.33 -9.65
CA GLU A 11 -2.60 18.39 -8.89
C GLU A 11 -2.25 18.98 -7.52
N GLN A 12 -1.74 20.20 -7.47
CA GLN A 12 -1.35 20.86 -6.21
C GLN A 12 -2.56 21.08 -5.28
N ALA A 13 -3.73 21.42 -5.81
CA ALA A 13 -4.94 21.54 -5.02
C ALA A 13 -5.35 20.19 -4.41
N ALA A 14 -5.31 19.11 -5.18
CA ALA A 14 -5.63 17.77 -4.71
C ALA A 14 -4.65 17.29 -3.62
N LEU A 15 -3.35 17.50 -3.79
CA LEU A 15 -2.35 17.20 -2.77
C LEU A 15 -2.58 18.00 -1.48
N GLY A 16 -3.01 19.26 -1.61
CA GLY A 16 -3.41 20.10 -0.47
C GLY A 16 -4.57 19.48 0.31
N TRP A 17 -5.61 19.04 -0.36
CA TRP A 17 -6.77 18.37 0.26
C TRP A 17 -6.40 17.08 0.96
N PHE A 18 -5.53 16.24 0.37
CA PHE A 18 -5.03 15.04 1.04
C PHE A 18 -4.27 15.36 2.32
N LYS A 19 -3.43 16.42 2.31
CA LYS A 19 -2.73 16.89 3.53
C LYS A 19 -3.71 17.33 4.61
N GLU A 20 -4.77 18.05 4.26
CA GLU A 20 -5.82 18.46 5.20
C GLU A 20 -6.56 17.26 5.79
N LEU A 21 -6.69 16.15 5.04
CA LEU A 21 -7.25 14.88 5.50
C LEU A 21 -6.27 14.05 6.33
N GLY A 22 -5.04 14.50 6.54
CA GLY A 22 -4.04 13.81 7.36
C GLY A 22 -3.12 12.86 6.59
N TYR A 23 -3.10 12.91 5.26
CA TYR A 23 -2.17 12.12 4.45
C TYR A 23 -0.76 12.75 4.48
N THR A 24 0.25 11.89 4.56
CA THR A 24 1.62 12.29 4.22
C THR A 24 1.74 12.41 2.71
N SER A 25 2.24 13.53 2.21
CA SER A 25 2.45 13.74 0.78
C SER A 25 3.94 13.66 0.46
N LEU A 26 4.31 12.74 -0.43
CA LEU A 26 5.68 12.60 -0.95
C LEU A 26 5.68 12.72 -2.47
N HIS A 27 6.83 13.08 -3.02
CA HIS A 27 7.04 13.16 -4.45
C HIS A 27 7.49 11.81 -5.00
N GLY A 28 6.69 11.22 -5.91
CA GLY A 28 6.93 9.88 -6.42
C GLY A 28 8.32 9.63 -7.01
N PRO A 29 8.90 10.57 -7.80
CA PRO A 29 10.25 10.45 -8.30
C PRO A 29 11.33 10.28 -7.23
N ASP A 30 11.17 10.86 -6.03
CA ASP A 30 12.15 10.75 -4.95
C ASP A 30 12.26 9.34 -4.38
N LEU A 31 11.19 8.53 -4.54
CA LEU A 31 11.12 7.14 -4.08
C LEU A 31 11.55 6.14 -5.16
N ALA A 32 11.94 6.63 -6.34
CA ALA A 32 12.30 5.81 -7.49
C ALA A 32 13.62 5.03 -7.27
N PRO A 33 13.84 3.95 -8.03
CA PRO A 33 15.09 3.19 -7.96
C PRO A 33 16.31 4.09 -8.21
N GLY A 34 17.31 3.97 -7.35
CA GLY A 34 18.56 4.74 -7.43
C GLY A 34 18.54 6.12 -6.77
N GLU A 35 17.40 6.58 -6.28
CA GLU A 35 17.29 7.84 -5.57
C GLU A 35 17.68 7.70 -4.08
N PRO A 36 18.14 8.79 -3.42
CA PRO A 36 18.54 8.73 -2.00
C PRO A 36 17.43 8.28 -1.03
N ALA A 37 16.17 8.54 -1.39
CA ALA A 37 14.99 8.13 -0.63
C ALA A 37 14.26 6.93 -1.25
N GLU A 38 14.97 6.09 -2.01
CA GLU A 38 14.43 4.91 -2.67
C GLU A 38 13.59 4.04 -1.72
N GLU A 39 12.34 3.76 -2.11
CA GLU A 39 11.45 2.83 -1.42
C GLU A 39 11.02 1.64 -2.29
N ARG A 40 11.46 1.60 -3.56
CA ARG A 40 11.18 0.51 -4.50
C ARG A 40 12.40 0.21 -5.37
N ALA A 41 12.70 -1.07 -5.57
CA ALA A 41 13.90 -1.53 -6.27
C ALA A 41 13.78 -1.45 -7.80
N SER A 42 12.57 -1.27 -8.34
CA SER A 42 12.32 -1.23 -9.79
C SER A 42 11.08 -0.41 -10.12
N PHE A 43 10.97 0.07 -11.36
CA PHE A 43 9.82 0.86 -11.80
C PHE A 43 8.54 0.06 -12.03
N ASP A 44 8.61 -1.27 -12.10
CA ASP A 44 7.45 -2.16 -12.16
C ASP A 44 6.87 -2.49 -10.77
N ALA A 45 7.62 -2.21 -9.70
CA ALA A 45 7.15 -2.37 -8.33
C ALA A 45 6.15 -1.28 -7.98
N VAL A 46 4.88 -1.65 -7.82
CA VAL A 46 3.77 -0.76 -7.45
C VAL A 46 3.44 -0.78 -5.97
N VAL A 47 3.97 -1.75 -5.23
CA VAL A 47 3.80 -1.87 -3.78
C VAL A 47 5.07 -1.40 -3.08
N LEU A 48 4.92 -0.47 -2.15
CA LEU A 48 6.01 -0.04 -1.27
C LEU A 48 6.15 -1.06 -0.13
N HIS A 49 6.93 -2.09 -0.36
CA HIS A 49 7.05 -3.28 0.52
C HIS A 49 7.43 -2.93 1.96
N GLY A 50 8.35 -1.99 2.13
CA GLY A 50 8.77 -1.54 3.47
C GLY A 50 7.62 -0.94 4.28
N ARG A 51 6.81 -0.08 3.64
CA ARG A 51 5.65 0.54 4.28
C ARG A 51 4.56 -0.47 4.58
N LEU A 52 4.27 -1.39 3.65
CA LEU A 52 3.29 -2.44 3.88
C LEU A 52 3.68 -3.34 5.06
N ARG A 53 4.94 -3.76 5.16
CA ARG A 53 5.44 -4.54 6.29
C ARG A 53 5.31 -3.78 7.61
N ALA A 54 5.73 -2.52 7.64
CA ALA A 54 5.62 -1.68 8.82
C ALA A 54 4.18 -1.51 9.28
N ALA A 55 3.24 -1.31 8.36
CA ALA A 55 1.81 -1.22 8.66
C ALA A 55 1.26 -2.53 9.23
N ILE A 56 1.58 -3.66 8.60
CA ILE A 56 1.18 -5.00 9.08
C ILE A 56 1.71 -5.24 10.50
N ASP A 57 2.96 -4.91 10.76
CA ASP A 57 3.58 -5.09 12.09
C ASP A 57 2.94 -4.19 13.14
N GLN A 58 2.67 -2.94 12.80
CA GLN A 58 2.08 -1.97 13.71
C GLN A 58 0.62 -2.30 14.06
N LEU A 59 -0.17 -2.73 13.08
CA LEU A 59 -1.59 -3.01 13.28
C LEU A 59 -1.87 -4.38 13.91
N ASN A 60 -0.89 -5.29 13.92
CA ASN A 60 -1.07 -6.67 14.38
C ASN A 60 0.04 -7.13 15.34
N PRO A 61 0.26 -6.42 16.46
CA PRO A 61 1.37 -6.71 17.37
C PRO A 61 1.26 -8.09 18.03
N ASP A 62 0.05 -8.61 18.21
CA ASP A 62 -0.21 -9.88 18.89
C ASP A 62 -0.15 -11.10 17.96
N ILE A 63 -0.03 -10.90 16.66
CA ILE A 63 0.07 -11.98 15.67
C ILE A 63 1.53 -12.33 15.43
N PRO A 64 1.92 -13.63 15.44
CA PRO A 64 3.31 -14.04 15.21
C PRO A 64 3.87 -13.53 13.88
N ALA A 65 5.16 -13.23 13.86
CA ALA A 65 5.85 -12.68 12.69
C ALA A 65 5.71 -13.55 11.44
N GLU A 66 5.71 -14.87 11.59
CA GLU A 66 5.51 -15.83 10.50
C GLU A 66 4.12 -15.68 9.86
N ALA A 67 3.07 -15.49 10.67
CA ALA A 67 1.72 -15.28 10.18
C ALA A 67 1.54 -13.89 9.52
N ARG A 68 2.22 -12.87 10.03
CA ARG A 68 2.28 -11.55 9.39
C ARG A 68 2.98 -11.60 8.04
N GLU A 69 4.06 -12.39 7.93
CA GLU A 69 4.75 -12.61 6.65
C GLU A 69 3.90 -13.40 5.66
N GLU A 70 3.12 -14.38 6.12
CA GLU A 70 2.14 -15.07 5.28
C GLU A 70 1.11 -14.09 4.72
N ALA A 71 0.59 -13.17 5.56
CA ALA A 71 -0.33 -12.13 5.12
C ALA A 71 0.30 -11.21 4.08
N PHE A 72 1.53 -10.74 4.31
CA PHE A 72 2.27 -9.94 3.35
C PHE A 72 2.40 -10.64 1.99
N ASN A 73 2.73 -11.93 1.99
CA ASN A 73 2.84 -12.72 0.77
C ASN A 73 1.49 -12.86 0.05
N LYS A 74 0.39 -13.06 0.78
CA LYS A 74 -0.96 -13.14 0.20
C LYS A 74 -1.38 -11.82 -0.45
N VAL A 75 -1.01 -10.69 0.12
CA VAL A 75 -1.32 -9.36 -0.41
C VAL A 75 -0.51 -9.04 -1.67
N THR A 76 0.76 -9.41 -1.69
CA THR A 76 1.71 -8.98 -2.74
C THR A 76 1.80 -9.94 -3.92
N ARG A 77 1.32 -11.17 -3.77
CA ARG A 77 1.38 -12.19 -4.83
C ARG A 77 -0.01 -12.46 -5.40
N PRO A 78 -0.23 -12.24 -6.70
CA PRO A 78 -1.48 -12.58 -7.34
C PRO A 78 -1.69 -14.11 -7.30
N ALA A 79 -2.89 -14.53 -6.88
CA ALA A 79 -3.25 -15.93 -6.75
C ALA A 79 -3.70 -16.57 -8.07
N THR A 80 -4.13 -15.74 -9.03
CA THR A 80 -4.67 -16.20 -10.33
C THR A 80 -4.17 -15.32 -11.47
N PRO A 81 -4.24 -15.79 -12.72
CA PRO A 81 -3.94 -14.94 -13.89
C PRO A 81 -5.04 -13.91 -14.19
N SER A 82 -6.19 -13.98 -13.52
CA SER A 82 -7.31 -13.05 -13.72
C SER A 82 -7.18 -11.79 -12.88
N LEU A 83 -6.98 -10.65 -13.54
CA LEU A 83 -6.91 -9.34 -12.89
C LEU A 83 -8.15 -9.02 -12.06
N ILE A 84 -9.35 -9.32 -12.59
CA ILE A 84 -10.62 -9.06 -11.88
C ILE A 84 -10.74 -9.89 -10.60
N GLN A 85 -10.32 -11.17 -10.64
CA GLN A 85 -10.34 -12.03 -9.46
C GLN A 85 -9.32 -11.56 -8.41
N ASN A 86 -8.12 -11.18 -8.84
CA ASN A 86 -7.09 -10.63 -7.95
C ASN A 86 -7.54 -9.32 -7.30
N ASN A 87 -8.15 -8.41 -8.05
CA ASN A 87 -8.69 -7.16 -7.52
C ASN A 87 -9.80 -7.39 -6.49
N ARG A 88 -10.69 -8.34 -6.73
CA ARG A 88 -11.73 -8.73 -5.76
C ARG A 88 -11.14 -9.35 -4.49
N ALA A 89 -10.13 -10.20 -4.65
CA ALA A 89 -9.43 -10.81 -3.52
C ALA A 89 -8.72 -9.76 -2.68
N PHE A 90 -7.99 -8.85 -3.32
CA PHE A 90 -7.33 -7.74 -2.66
C PHE A 90 -8.33 -6.84 -1.92
N HIS A 91 -9.43 -6.47 -2.56
CA HIS A 91 -10.47 -5.65 -1.93
C HIS A 91 -11.04 -6.32 -0.65
N ARG A 92 -11.26 -7.64 -0.68
CA ARG A 92 -11.69 -8.39 0.50
C ARG A 92 -10.63 -8.36 1.60
N MET A 93 -9.36 -8.60 1.27
CA MET A 93 -8.27 -8.53 2.24
C MET A 93 -8.16 -7.14 2.87
N LEU A 94 -8.34 -6.08 2.08
CA LEU A 94 -8.31 -4.71 2.56
C LEU A 94 -9.46 -4.40 3.52
N ARG A 95 -10.68 -4.88 3.21
CA ARG A 95 -11.88 -4.64 4.00
C ARG A 95 -11.98 -5.54 5.24
N ASP A 96 -11.69 -6.84 5.09
CA ASP A 96 -12.00 -7.87 6.07
C ASP A 96 -10.75 -8.41 6.79
N GLY A 97 -9.55 -7.95 6.43
CA GLY A 97 -8.29 -8.51 6.87
C GLY A 97 -7.88 -9.76 6.08
N VAL A 98 -6.65 -10.18 6.28
CA VAL A 98 -6.05 -11.37 5.64
C VAL A 98 -6.15 -12.56 6.59
N GLU A 99 -6.84 -13.61 6.19
CA GLU A 99 -6.91 -14.85 6.98
C GLU A 99 -5.58 -15.58 6.97
N VAL A 100 -5.09 -15.92 8.17
CA VAL A 100 -3.84 -16.64 8.39
C VAL A 100 -4.04 -17.75 9.40
N GLU A 101 -3.22 -18.80 9.33
CA GLU A 101 -3.17 -19.87 10.31
C GLU A 101 -1.75 -20.02 10.82
N TYR A 102 -1.60 -20.21 12.11
CA TYR A 102 -0.30 -20.44 12.75
C TYR A 102 -0.41 -21.39 13.94
N ARG A 103 0.73 -21.96 14.34
CA ARG A 103 0.81 -22.78 15.53
C ARG A 103 1.18 -21.95 16.74
N THR A 104 0.42 -22.11 17.83
CA THR A 104 0.76 -21.53 19.12
C THR A 104 1.93 -22.29 19.75
N GLU A 105 2.55 -21.72 20.78
CA GLU A 105 3.60 -22.39 21.57
C GLU A 105 3.16 -23.76 22.13
N GLY A 106 1.85 -23.91 22.39
CA GLY A 106 1.24 -25.19 22.81
C GLY A 106 0.99 -26.18 21.68
N GLY A 107 1.42 -25.89 20.43
CA GLY A 107 1.25 -26.76 19.26
C GLY A 107 -0.15 -26.80 18.67
N ILE A 108 -1.07 -25.94 19.15
CA ILE A 108 -2.44 -25.83 18.65
C ILE A 108 -2.46 -24.92 17.42
N THR A 109 -3.11 -25.37 16.33
CA THR A 109 -3.36 -24.50 15.17
C THR A 109 -4.43 -23.47 15.50
N ARG A 110 -4.15 -22.22 15.28
CA ARG A 110 -5.06 -21.08 15.45
C ARG A 110 -5.22 -20.32 14.13
N GLY A 111 -6.48 -20.03 13.77
CA GLY A 111 -6.81 -19.09 12.71
C GLY A 111 -6.96 -17.69 13.26
N ASP A 112 -6.50 -16.69 12.52
CA ASP A 112 -6.59 -15.30 12.89
C ASP A 112 -6.68 -14.41 11.65
N ARG A 113 -6.81 -13.09 11.83
CA ARG A 113 -6.85 -12.10 10.76
C ARG A 113 -5.77 -11.05 10.96
N VAL A 114 -4.99 -10.83 9.92
CA VAL A 114 -4.01 -9.74 9.84
C VAL A 114 -4.68 -8.54 9.19
N TRP A 115 -4.78 -7.45 9.94
CA TRP A 115 -5.39 -6.22 9.46
C TRP A 115 -4.40 -5.40 8.64
N LEU A 116 -4.89 -4.87 7.52
CA LEU A 116 -4.14 -3.96 6.63
C LEU A 116 -4.54 -2.50 6.88
N VAL A 117 -5.73 -2.27 7.39
CA VAL A 117 -6.30 -0.96 7.72
C VAL A 117 -7.04 -1.07 9.04
N ASP A 118 -6.85 -0.09 9.92
CA ASP A 118 -7.66 0.08 11.11
C ASP A 118 -8.79 1.08 10.81
N PHE A 119 -10.00 0.57 10.66
CA PHE A 119 -11.19 1.40 10.39
C PHE A 119 -11.79 2.01 11.64
N ASP A 120 -11.49 1.48 12.82
CA ASP A 120 -12.03 1.95 14.10
C ASP A 120 -11.21 3.12 14.65
N THR A 121 -9.87 3.01 14.59
CA THR A 121 -8.94 4.05 15.03
C THR A 121 -8.11 4.52 13.84
N VAL A 122 -8.66 5.43 13.06
CA VAL A 122 -8.09 5.91 11.80
C VAL A 122 -6.66 6.44 11.96
N SER A 123 -6.33 7.04 13.11
CA SER A 123 -4.98 7.55 13.40
C SER A 123 -3.90 6.47 13.53
N ASN A 124 -4.26 5.19 13.62
CA ASN A 124 -3.30 4.09 13.62
C ASN A 124 -2.75 3.78 12.22
N ASN A 125 -3.35 4.32 11.17
CA ASN A 125 -2.92 4.09 9.80
C ASN A 125 -1.88 5.12 9.36
N ASP A 126 -1.00 4.70 8.46
CA ASP A 126 -0.07 5.57 7.73
C ASP A 126 -0.60 5.77 6.31
N PHE A 127 -1.34 6.86 6.10
CA PHE A 127 -1.87 7.23 4.80
C PHE A 127 -0.85 8.07 4.01
N LEU A 128 -0.50 7.57 2.85
CA LEU A 128 0.45 8.19 1.93
C LEU A 128 -0.24 8.57 0.63
N VAL A 129 0.01 9.77 0.14
CA VAL A 129 -0.32 10.20 -1.21
C VAL A 129 0.96 10.53 -1.96
N LEU A 130 1.08 10.02 -3.16
CA LEU A 130 2.20 10.25 -4.06
C LEU A 130 1.72 10.94 -5.33
N ASN A 131 2.51 11.87 -5.84
CA ASN A 131 2.34 12.40 -7.18
C ASN A 131 3.43 11.87 -8.12
N GLN A 132 3.16 11.90 -9.42
CA GLN A 132 4.13 11.58 -10.47
C GLN A 132 4.82 10.21 -10.27
N PHE A 133 4.07 9.21 -9.83
CA PHE A 133 4.57 7.86 -9.55
C PHE A 133 4.72 7.05 -10.84
N THR A 134 5.91 7.00 -11.39
CA THR A 134 6.19 6.31 -12.66
C THR A 134 6.13 4.79 -12.49
N VAL A 135 5.35 4.12 -13.32
CA VAL A 135 5.30 2.65 -13.44
C VAL A 135 5.72 2.24 -14.85
N ILE A 136 6.69 1.36 -14.97
CA ILE A 136 7.18 0.83 -16.23
C ILE A 136 7.03 -0.69 -16.21
N GLU A 137 6.21 -1.22 -17.11
CA GLU A 137 6.04 -2.66 -17.32
C GLU A 137 6.32 -3.00 -18.79
N GLY A 138 7.41 -3.73 -19.05
CA GLY A 138 7.87 -4.00 -20.39
C GLY A 138 8.19 -2.72 -21.17
N GLN A 139 7.40 -2.44 -22.23
CA GLN A 139 7.52 -1.21 -23.04
C GLN A 139 6.47 -0.15 -22.68
N HIS A 140 5.66 -0.39 -21.66
CA HIS A 140 4.60 0.52 -21.24
C HIS A 140 5.05 1.37 -20.05
N ASN A 141 5.03 2.69 -20.25
CA ASN A 141 5.30 3.67 -19.20
C ASN A 141 3.99 4.39 -18.85
N ARG A 142 3.67 4.45 -17.56
CA ARG A 142 2.55 5.21 -17.01
C ARG A 142 3.04 6.04 -15.84
N ARG A 143 2.56 7.26 -15.76
CA ARG A 143 2.88 8.18 -14.67
C ARG A 143 1.60 8.94 -14.29
N PRO A 144 0.81 8.39 -13.37
CA PRO A 144 -0.33 9.11 -12.83
C PRO A 144 0.10 10.40 -12.11
N ASP A 145 -0.74 11.41 -12.14
CA ASP A 145 -0.49 12.67 -11.45
C ASP A 145 -0.59 12.51 -9.94
N ILE A 146 -1.55 11.69 -9.49
CA ILE A 146 -1.75 11.28 -8.10
C ILE A 146 -2.19 9.83 -8.06
#